data_405c93401a961eaa2b3fba15015ce0e3
#
_entry.id   405c93401a961eaa2b3fba15015ce0e3
#
_cell.length_a   1.000
_cell.length_b   1.000
_cell.length_c   1.000
_cell.angle_alpha   90.00
_cell.angle_beta   90.00
_cell.angle_gamma   90.00
#
_symmetry.space_group_name_H-M   'P 1'
#
loop_
_entity.id
_entity.type
_entity.pdbx_description
1 polymer ?
#
loop_
_entity_poly.entity_id
_entity_poly.type
_entity_poly.pdbx_seq_one_letter_code
_entity_poly.pdbx_strand_id
1 'polypeptide(L)'
;MKLLRPLVLLALATVAPFTARAAEDAAPGLAVGQPAPLRDVRMPGVDGRATAIADVAGKQGTLVIFMCQHCPWVKAWQSRIARVGKEAIQRGVGVIAINSNDIAALPEDDLDHMVAQARQLGLAFPYVMDSTSDVARAFGATHTPEAYLFDARGRLVYHGAVDDNARDEKRAKQRWLRDAVEAVAGGRAVPVAETKAMGCGIRLRAKVQG
;
A
#
# COMPACT_ATOMS: atom_id res chain seq x y z
N MET A 1 -4.22 37.84 -75.53
CA MET A 1 -4.53 36.61 -74.81
C MET A 1 -3.71 36.61 -73.56
N LYS A 2 -4.32 36.94 -72.38
CA LYS A 2 -3.66 36.96 -71.08
C LYS A 2 -4.03 35.66 -70.32
N LEU A 3 -3.06 34.82 -70.11
CA LEU A 3 -3.22 33.58 -69.29
C LEU A 3 -3.20 33.94 -67.81
N LEU A 4 -4.33 33.74 -67.10
CA LEU A 4 -4.40 33.76 -65.63
C LEU A 4 -3.88 32.41 -65.09
N ARG A 5 -2.86 32.47 -64.27
CA ARG A 5 -2.40 31.33 -63.46
C ARG A 5 -3.17 31.30 -62.16
N PRO A 6 -3.75 30.18 -61.77
CA PRO A 6 -4.36 30.06 -60.40
C PRO A 6 -3.29 29.94 -59.34
N LEU A 7 -3.43 30.76 -58.30
CA LEU A 7 -2.65 30.69 -57.05
C LEU A 7 -3.21 29.58 -56.16
N VAL A 8 -2.47 28.49 -55.99
CA VAL A 8 -2.83 27.43 -55.04
C VAL A 8 -2.32 27.84 -53.67
N LEU A 9 -3.24 28.22 -52.77
CA LEU A 9 -2.91 28.41 -51.34
C LEU A 9 -2.78 27.06 -50.68
N LEU A 10 -1.55 26.72 -50.29
CA LEU A 10 -1.24 25.54 -49.47
C LEU A 10 -1.49 25.90 -47.99
N ALA A 11 -2.60 25.41 -47.41
CA ALA A 11 -2.87 25.58 -46.01
C ALA A 11 -2.00 24.59 -45.21
N LEU A 12 -0.96 25.07 -44.49
CA LEU A 12 -0.21 24.28 -43.52
C LEU A 12 -1.09 24.09 -42.28
N ALA A 13 -1.59 22.89 -42.09
CA ALA A 13 -2.21 22.48 -40.85
C ALA A 13 -1.11 22.21 -39.82
N THR A 14 -0.97 23.08 -38.81
CA THR A 14 -0.11 22.84 -37.65
C THR A 14 -0.76 21.82 -36.71
N VAL A 15 -0.28 20.60 -36.75
CA VAL A 15 -0.63 19.58 -35.78
C VAL A 15 0.14 19.89 -34.47
N ALA A 16 -0.57 20.42 -33.47
CA ALA A 16 -0.01 20.58 -32.13
C ALA A 16 0.28 19.18 -31.53
N PRO A 17 1.47 18.94 -30.94
CA PRO A 17 1.74 17.69 -30.29
C PRO A 17 0.85 17.57 -29.05
N PHE A 18 0.00 16.55 -29.02
CA PHE A 18 -0.75 16.14 -27.84
C PHE A 18 0.26 15.56 -26.87
N THR A 19 0.79 16.39 -25.97
CA THR A 19 1.65 15.91 -24.88
C THR A 19 0.80 15.08 -23.92
N ALA A 20 0.97 13.78 -23.98
CA ALA A 20 0.42 12.84 -23.00
C ALA A 20 1.04 13.13 -21.62
N ARG A 21 0.35 13.95 -20.81
CA ARG A 21 0.69 14.23 -19.42
C ARG A 21 -0.05 13.24 -18.53
N ALA A 22 0.36 11.99 -18.53
CA ALA A 22 -0.24 10.96 -17.69
C ALA A 22 0.74 9.83 -17.38
N ALA A 23 1.89 10.15 -16.76
CA ALA A 23 2.79 9.12 -16.18
C ALA A 23 3.80 9.70 -15.18
N GLU A 24 3.55 10.80 -14.47
CA GLU A 24 4.58 11.47 -13.65
C GLU A 24 4.32 11.50 -12.14
N ASP A 25 3.30 10.83 -11.60
CA ASP A 25 2.99 10.90 -10.15
C ASP A 25 3.26 9.62 -9.34
N ALA A 26 3.81 8.57 -9.92
CA ALA A 26 4.28 7.42 -9.14
C ALA A 26 5.71 7.69 -8.67
N ALA A 27 5.86 8.17 -7.41
CA ALA A 27 7.16 8.13 -6.76
C ALA A 27 7.71 6.70 -6.83
N PRO A 28 9.02 6.52 -7.08
CA PRO A 28 9.60 5.19 -7.04
C PRO A 28 9.28 4.55 -5.69
N GLY A 29 8.81 3.29 -5.72
CA GLY A 29 8.46 2.55 -4.50
C GLY A 29 9.63 2.54 -3.52
N LEU A 30 9.32 2.40 -2.22
CA LEU A 30 10.34 2.35 -1.18
C LEU A 30 11.28 1.16 -1.40
N ALA A 31 12.57 1.43 -1.59
CA ALA A 31 13.56 0.40 -1.88
C ALA A 31 13.98 -0.36 -0.61
N VAL A 32 14.31 -1.65 -0.75
CA VAL A 32 14.88 -2.48 0.33
C VAL A 32 16.10 -1.78 0.94
N GLY A 33 16.20 -1.79 2.27
CA GLY A 33 17.22 -1.11 3.04
C GLY A 33 16.90 0.34 3.43
N GLN A 34 15.84 0.95 2.88
CA GLN A 34 15.41 2.30 3.26
C GLN A 34 14.57 2.30 4.56
N PRO A 35 14.60 3.38 5.34
CA PRO A 35 13.74 3.53 6.51
C PRO A 35 12.28 3.83 6.12
N ALA A 36 11.33 3.54 7.02
CA ALA A 36 9.92 3.89 6.82
C ALA A 36 9.76 5.42 6.71
N PRO A 37 9.22 5.93 5.60
CA PRO A 37 8.93 7.35 5.46
C PRO A 37 7.70 7.72 6.31
N LEU A 38 7.57 9.00 6.66
CA LEU A 38 6.42 9.56 7.39
C LEU A 38 5.98 8.75 8.63
N ARG A 39 6.93 8.06 9.27
CA ARG A 39 6.67 7.14 10.38
C ARG A 39 6.00 7.78 11.59
N ASP A 40 6.12 9.10 11.75
CA ASP A 40 5.60 9.86 12.89
C ASP A 40 4.25 10.52 12.59
N VAL A 41 3.71 10.37 11.38
CA VAL A 41 2.39 10.88 11.00
C VAL A 41 1.30 10.14 11.77
N ARG A 42 0.50 10.90 12.50
CA ARG A 42 -0.64 10.36 13.26
C ARG A 42 -1.86 10.21 12.38
N MET A 43 -2.40 9.01 12.35
CA MET A 43 -3.56 8.64 11.54
C MET A 43 -4.69 8.20 12.45
N PRO A 44 -5.95 8.65 12.23
CA PRO A 44 -7.11 8.23 13.04
C PRO A 44 -7.32 6.72 12.93
N GLY A 45 -7.48 6.07 14.06
CA GLY A 45 -7.63 4.62 14.17
C GLY A 45 -9.07 4.18 14.46
N VAL A 46 -9.35 2.92 14.15
CA VAL A 46 -10.67 2.27 14.41
C VAL A 46 -11.02 2.16 15.90
N ASP A 47 -10.05 2.34 16.78
CA ASP A 47 -10.20 2.34 18.24
C ASP A 47 -10.42 3.74 18.82
N GLY A 48 -10.59 4.76 17.96
CA GLY A 48 -10.77 6.17 18.32
C GLY A 48 -9.46 6.89 18.70
N ARG A 49 -8.30 6.23 18.61
CA ARG A 49 -7.01 6.84 18.89
C ARG A 49 -6.27 7.15 17.59
N ALA A 50 -5.53 8.26 17.57
CA ALA A 50 -4.60 8.54 16.49
C ALA A 50 -3.28 7.81 16.75
N THR A 51 -2.84 6.97 15.79
CA THR A 51 -1.65 6.13 15.91
C THR A 51 -0.71 6.37 14.75
N ALA A 52 0.59 6.45 15.02
CA ALA A 52 1.66 6.54 14.03
C ALA A 52 2.37 5.18 13.87
N ILE A 53 3.07 4.98 12.76
CA ILE A 53 3.90 3.77 12.56
C ILE A 53 4.95 3.65 13.67
N ALA A 54 5.50 4.79 14.11
CA ALA A 54 6.49 4.82 15.19
C ALA A 54 5.95 4.31 16.53
N ASP A 55 4.66 4.53 16.81
CA ASP A 55 4.04 4.13 18.09
C ASP A 55 3.96 2.60 18.25
N VAL A 56 3.96 1.87 17.15
CA VAL A 56 3.85 0.41 17.14
C VAL A 56 5.19 -0.28 16.89
N ALA A 57 6.29 0.45 16.84
CA ALA A 57 7.59 -0.12 16.54
C ALA A 57 7.94 -1.25 17.52
N GLY A 58 8.12 -2.47 17.01
CA GLY A 58 8.49 -3.64 17.78
C GLY A 58 10.01 -3.77 17.94
N LYS A 59 10.45 -4.49 19.00
CA LYS A 59 11.89 -4.72 19.25
C LYS A 59 12.58 -5.50 18.14
N GLN A 60 11.86 -6.36 17.42
CA GLN A 60 12.39 -7.17 16.33
C GLN A 60 12.16 -6.54 14.96
N GLY A 61 11.20 -5.63 14.84
CA GLY A 61 10.87 -4.98 13.57
C GLY A 61 9.46 -4.41 13.55
N THR A 62 9.02 -3.95 12.38
CA THR A 62 7.69 -3.35 12.21
C THR A 62 7.09 -3.77 10.87
N LEU A 63 5.86 -4.27 10.90
CA LEU A 63 5.07 -4.64 9.73
C LEU A 63 4.02 -3.56 9.47
N VAL A 64 4.04 -2.97 8.29
CA VAL A 64 3.03 -2.04 7.76
C VAL A 64 2.28 -2.76 6.66
N ILE A 65 0.95 -2.76 6.70
CA ILE A 65 0.11 -3.40 5.69
C ILE A 65 -0.90 -2.39 5.16
N PHE A 66 -0.82 -2.05 3.88
CA PHE A 66 -1.87 -1.31 3.22
C PHE A 66 -3.02 -2.26 2.89
N MET A 67 -4.23 -1.98 3.42
CA MET A 67 -5.42 -2.81 3.20
C MET A 67 -6.68 -1.95 3.23
N CYS A 68 -7.79 -2.48 2.72
CA CYS A 68 -9.08 -1.81 2.68
C CYS A 68 -10.22 -2.83 2.78
N GLN A 69 -11.49 -2.35 2.78
CA GLN A 69 -12.65 -3.21 3.00
C GLN A 69 -13.25 -3.74 1.70
N HIS A 70 -13.32 -2.91 0.66
CA HIS A 70 -14.00 -3.27 -0.59
C HIS A 70 -13.24 -4.30 -1.43
N CYS A 71 -11.91 -4.33 -1.33
CA CYS A 71 -11.04 -5.12 -2.21
C CYS A 71 -11.25 -6.63 -2.03
N PRO A 72 -11.63 -7.39 -3.09
CA PRO A 72 -11.81 -8.83 -3.02
C PRO A 72 -10.51 -9.59 -2.68
N TRP A 73 -9.35 -9.05 -3.03
CA TRP A 73 -8.07 -9.61 -2.66
C TRP A 73 -7.80 -9.49 -1.15
N VAL A 74 -8.14 -8.33 -0.55
CA VAL A 74 -8.06 -8.19 0.91
C VAL A 74 -9.01 -9.18 1.56
N LYS A 75 -10.27 -9.28 1.10
CA LYS A 75 -11.25 -10.25 1.64
C LYS A 75 -10.73 -11.69 1.57
N ALA A 76 -10.03 -12.05 0.51
CA ALA A 76 -9.45 -13.39 0.36
C ALA A 76 -8.29 -13.67 1.33
N TRP A 77 -7.48 -12.65 1.66
CA TRP A 77 -6.33 -12.80 2.55
C TRP A 77 -6.55 -12.32 3.99
N GLN A 78 -7.65 -11.63 4.30
CA GLN A 78 -7.84 -10.92 5.58
C GLN A 78 -7.63 -11.80 6.82
N SER A 79 -8.09 -13.05 6.81
CA SER A 79 -7.88 -13.98 7.93
C SER A 79 -6.42 -14.36 8.12
N ARG A 80 -5.66 -14.47 7.01
CA ARG A 80 -4.21 -14.73 7.05
C ARG A 80 -3.46 -13.50 7.56
N ILE A 81 -3.83 -12.31 7.08
CA ILE A 81 -3.26 -11.03 7.54
C ILE A 81 -3.49 -10.89 9.05
N ALA A 82 -4.71 -11.09 9.54
CA ALA A 82 -5.03 -11.02 10.97
C ALA A 82 -4.19 -12.00 11.79
N ARG A 83 -4.05 -13.25 11.32
CA ARG A 83 -3.26 -14.29 11.98
C ARG A 83 -1.76 -13.97 11.98
N VAL A 84 -1.19 -13.63 10.81
CA VAL A 84 0.23 -13.28 10.69
C VAL A 84 0.56 -12.05 11.53
N GLY A 85 -0.32 -11.04 11.55
CA GLY A 85 -0.14 -9.87 12.39
C GLY A 85 -0.16 -10.21 13.90
N LYS A 86 -1.07 -11.09 14.35
CA LYS A 86 -1.10 -11.57 15.74
C LYS A 86 0.17 -12.34 16.10
N GLU A 87 0.61 -13.25 15.23
CA GLU A 87 1.86 -14.02 15.41
C GLU A 87 3.09 -13.10 15.44
N ALA A 88 3.12 -12.06 14.59
CA ALA A 88 4.18 -11.06 14.56
C ALA A 88 4.33 -10.33 15.91
N ILE A 89 3.20 -9.83 16.46
CA ILE A 89 3.19 -9.13 17.75
C ILE A 89 3.71 -10.04 18.87
N GLN A 90 3.27 -11.30 18.93
CA GLN A 90 3.73 -12.27 19.94
C GLN A 90 5.23 -12.52 19.88
N ARG A 91 5.85 -12.26 18.74
CA ARG A 91 7.29 -12.42 18.51
C ARG A 91 8.08 -11.10 18.56
N GLY A 92 7.45 -9.98 18.99
CA GLY A 92 8.10 -8.69 19.16
C GLY A 92 8.23 -7.87 17.88
N VAL A 93 7.51 -8.23 16.81
CA VAL A 93 7.36 -7.41 15.61
C VAL A 93 6.08 -6.57 15.74
N GLY A 94 6.20 -5.25 15.74
CA GLY A 94 5.05 -4.36 15.77
C GLY A 94 4.26 -4.43 14.46
N VAL A 95 2.95 -4.15 14.50
CA VAL A 95 2.08 -4.25 13.32
C VAL A 95 1.12 -3.07 13.26
N ILE A 96 0.93 -2.50 12.07
CA ILE A 96 -0.10 -1.51 11.78
C ILE A 96 -0.69 -1.77 10.38
N ALA A 97 -2.02 -1.71 10.30
CA ALA A 97 -2.71 -1.69 9.01
C ALA A 97 -3.12 -0.25 8.66
N ILE A 98 -3.06 0.10 7.38
CA ILE A 98 -3.34 1.45 6.87
C ILE A 98 -4.31 1.36 5.69
N ASN A 99 -5.41 2.12 5.74
CA ASN A 99 -6.25 2.38 4.60
C ASN A 99 -5.96 3.78 4.06
N SER A 100 -5.53 3.87 2.81
CA SER A 100 -5.19 5.13 2.14
C SER A 100 -6.11 5.46 0.96
N ASN A 101 -7.22 4.74 0.81
CA ASN A 101 -8.18 5.00 -0.26
C ASN A 101 -8.93 6.32 -0.05
N ASP A 102 -9.22 6.99 -1.15
CA ASP A 102 -10.12 8.13 -1.17
C ASP A 102 -11.56 7.70 -0.93
N ILE A 103 -12.08 8.00 0.25
CA ILE A 103 -13.46 7.66 0.66
C ILE A 103 -14.52 8.42 -0.14
N ALA A 104 -14.18 9.52 -0.82
CA ALA A 104 -15.11 10.17 -1.73
C ALA A 104 -15.35 9.34 -3.00
N ALA A 105 -14.33 8.58 -3.43
CA ALA A 105 -14.41 7.65 -4.56
C ALA A 105 -14.84 6.24 -4.15
N LEU A 106 -14.56 5.83 -2.90
CA LEU A 106 -14.81 4.50 -2.34
C LEU A 106 -15.44 4.63 -0.95
N PRO A 107 -16.74 4.98 -0.84
CA PRO A 107 -17.41 5.21 0.46
C PRO A 107 -17.37 3.99 1.39
N GLU A 108 -17.33 2.78 0.85
CA GLU A 108 -17.21 1.54 1.64
C GLU A 108 -15.86 1.35 2.34
N ASP A 109 -14.91 2.25 2.11
CA ASP A 109 -13.61 2.26 2.79
C ASP A 109 -13.53 3.33 3.89
N ASP A 110 -14.64 3.87 4.33
CA ASP A 110 -14.70 4.85 5.43
C ASP A 110 -14.35 4.22 6.79
N LEU A 111 -14.23 5.07 7.82
CA LEU A 111 -13.82 4.65 9.15
C LEU A 111 -14.83 3.68 9.80
N ASP A 112 -16.12 3.83 9.55
CA ASP A 112 -17.15 2.96 10.15
C ASP A 112 -17.06 1.54 9.58
N HIS A 113 -16.84 1.40 8.28
CA HIS A 113 -16.59 0.10 7.65
C HIS A 113 -15.26 -0.51 8.12
N MET A 114 -14.21 0.31 8.33
CA MET A 114 -12.95 -0.14 8.93
C MET A 114 -13.16 -0.69 10.34
N VAL A 115 -13.94 -0.01 11.19
CA VAL A 115 -14.30 -0.47 12.54
C VAL A 115 -15.02 -1.81 12.48
N ALA A 116 -16.00 -1.95 11.57
CA ALA A 116 -16.74 -3.20 11.40
C ALA A 116 -15.81 -4.36 11.00
N GLN A 117 -14.94 -4.14 10.02
CA GLN A 117 -13.97 -5.14 9.56
C GLN A 117 -12.97 -5.52 10.66
N ALA A 118 -12.41 -4.54 11.38
CA ALA A 118 -11.47 -4.78 12.45
C ALA A 118 -12.06 -5.66 13.56
N ARG A 119 -13.32 -5.39 13.93
CA ARG A 119 -14.10 -6.19 14.91
C ARG A 119 -14.34 -7.61 14.40
N GLN A 120 -14.81 -7.73 13.16
CA GLN A 120 -15.11 -9.03 12.53
C GLN A 120 -13.86 -9.93 12.48
N LEU A 121 -12.70 -9.35 12.20
CA LEU A 121 -11.43 -10.07 12.08
C LEU A 121 -10.72 -10.26 13.42
N GLY A 122 -11.16 -9.59 14.49
CA GLY A 122 -10.48 -9.59 15.78
C GLY A 122 -9.03 -9.11 15.65
N LEU A 123 -8.81 -7.99 14.92
CA LEU A 123 -7.46 -7.48 14.69
C LEU A 123 -6.78 -7.16 16.04
N ALA A 124 -5.59 -7.72 16.23
CA ALA A 124 -4.78 -7.53 17.44
C ALA A 124 -3.83 -6.31 17.31
N PHE A 125 -3.95 -5.52 16.25
CA PHE A 125 -3.08 -4.39 15.92
C PHE A 125 -3.90 -3.19 15.43
N PRO A 126 -3.36 -1.97 15.53
CA PRO A 126 -4.01 -0.77 15.03
C PRO A 126 -4.33 -0.85 13.53
N TYR A 127 -5.53 -0.38 13.19
CA TYR A 127 -5.96 -0.15 11.82
C TYR A 127 -6.34 1.32 11.68
N VAL A 128 -5.64 2.05 10.83
CA VAL A 128 -5.69 3.51 10.75
C VAL A 128 -6.01 3.98 9.33
N MET A 129 -6.54 5.21 9.24
CA MET A 129 -6.86 5.86 7.97
C MET A 129 -5.82 6.92 7.63
N ASP A 130 -5.10 6.74 6.54
CA ASP A 130 -4.26 7.77 5.90
C ASP A 130 -5.16 8.73 5.12
N SER A 131 -5.71 9.71 5.81
CA SER A 131 -6.76 10.60 5.30
C SER A 131 -6.33 11.49 4.13
N THR A 132 -5.04 11.65 3.88
CA THR A 132 -4.49 12.43 2.75
C THR A 132 -3.89 11.56 1.65
N SER A 133 -3.75 10.26 1.89
CA SER A 133 -2.99 9.30 1.08
C SER A 133 -1.49 9.64 0.96
N ASP A 134 -0.96 10.50 1.84
CA ASP A 134 0.45 10.91 1.77
C ASP A 134 1.38 9.80 2.24
N VAL A 135 0.96 9.01 3.23
CA VAL A 135 1.74 7.85 3.71
C VAL A 135 1.85 6.82 2.60
N ALA A 136 0.74 6.48 1.91
CA ALA A 136 0.80 5.56 0.77
C ALA A 136 1.72 6.07 -0.35
N ARG A 137 1.64 7.37 -0.68
CA ARG A 137 2.53 7.98 -1.68
C ARG A 137 3.99 7.89 -1.27
N ALA A 138 4.31 8.20 -0.01
CA ALA A 138 5.68 8.16 0.47
C ALA A 138 6.27 6.75 0.48
N PHE A 139 5.45 5.72 0.72
CA PHE A 139 5.83 4.31 0.60
C PHE A 139 5.92 3.85 -0.85
N GLY A 140 5.28 4.57 -1.78
CA GLY A 140 5.05 4.08 -3.14
C GLY A 140 4.09 2.91 -3.17
N ALA A 141 3.20 2.81 -2.17
CA ALA A 141 2.20 1.76 -2.10
C ALA A 141 1.16 1.93 -3.22
N THR A 142 0.90 0.86 -3.94
CA THR A 142 0.06 0.87 -5.15
C THR A 142 -1.14 -0.05 -5.07
N HIS A 143 -1.11 -1.06 -4.19
CA HIS A 143 -2.15 -2.09 -4.11
C HIS A 143 -2.65 -2.32 -2.68
N THR A 144 -3.80 -2.98 -2.58
CA THR A 144 -4.29 -3.58 -1.33
C THR A 144 -4.67 -5.04 -1.58
N PRO A 145 -4.13 -6.00 -0.74
CA PRO A 145 -3.16 -5.79 0.32
C PRO A 145 -1.73 -5.66 -0.23
N GLU A 146 -0.91 -4.82 0.43
CA GLU A 146 0.52 -4.67 0.14
C GLU A 146 1.27 -4.53 1.46
N ALA A 147 2.31 -5.35 1.67
CA ALA A 147 3.02 -5.45 2.94
C ALA A 147 4.43 -4.88 2.84
N TYR A 148 4.86 -4.18 3.90
CA TYR A 148 6.20 -3.63 4.10
C TYR A 148 6.70 -4.04 5.48
N LEU A 149 7.75 -4.83 5.54
CA LEU A 149 8.34 -5.30 6.79
C LEU A 149 9.72 -4.68 6.99
N PHE A 150 9.90 -4.04 8.12
CA PHE A 150 11.15 -3.41 8.55
C PHE A 150 11.79 -4.26 9.65
N ASP A 151 13.12 -4.33 9.64
CA ASP A 151 13.91 -5.00 10.67
C ASP A 151 13.99 -4.19 11.99
N ALA A 152 14.71 -4.69 12.97
CA ALA A 152 14.94 -4.03 14.26
C ALA A 152 15.69 -2.68 14.14
N ARG A 153 16.36 -2.43 13.01
CA ARG A 153 17.04 -1.16 12.70
C ARG A 153 16.14 -0.19 11.96
N GLY A 154 14.86 -0.57 11.70
CA GLY A 154 13.91 0.20 10.93
C GLY A 154 14.19 0.23 9.42
N ARG A 155 14.91 -0.74 8.88
CA ARG A 155 15.22 -0.87 7.46
C ARG A 155 14.25 -1.83 6.79
N LEU A 156 13.70 -1.44 5.62
CA LEU A 156 12.84 -2.32 4.83
C LEU A 156 13.60 -3.58 4.42
N VAL A 157 13.04 -4.74 4.76
CA VAL A 157 13.63 -6.05 4.43
C VAL A 157 12.70 -6.94 3.62
N TYR A 158 11.40 -6.61 3.59
CA TYR A 158 10.42 -7.27 2.73
C TYR A 158 9.38 -6.28 2.23
N HIS A 159 9.03 -6.40 0.94
CA HIS A 159 7.94 -5.67 0.31
C HIS A 159 7.18 -6.59 -0.66
N GLY A 160 5.84 -6.56 -0.60
CA GLY A 160 5.03 -7.27 -1.60
C GLY A 160 3.77 -7.95 -1.08
N ALA A 161 3.47 -9.12 -1.66
CA ALA A 161 2.24 -9.87 -1.45
C ALA A 161 2.21 -10.67 -0.14
N VAL A 162 1.04 -11.18 0.25
CA VAL A 162 0.87 -12.05 1.42
C VAL A 162 1.42 -13.44 1.13
N ASP A 163 0.95 -14.06 0.07
CA ASP A 163 1.37 -15.37 -0.43
C ASP A 163 1.02 -15.53 -1.91
N ASP A 164 1.29 -16.70 -2.52
CA ASP A 164 1.05 -16.97 -3.94
C ASP A 164 -0.37 -17.49 -4.26
N ASN A 165 -1.27 -17.62 -3.26
CA ASN A 165 -2.60 -18.15 -3.49
C ASN A 165 -3.68 -17.51 -2.60
N ALA A 166 -4.30 -16.43 -3.08
CA ALA A 166 -5.37 -15.75 -2.36
C ALA A 166 -6.60 -16.64 -2.14
N ARG A 167 -6.92 -17.52 -3.08
CA ARG A 167 -8.17 -18.30 -3.08
C ARG A 167 -8.16 -19.45 -2.08
N ASP A 168 -7.00 -20.11 -1.92
CA ASP A 168 -6.88 -21.30 -1.05
C ASP A 168 -5.53 -21.32 -0.35
N GLU A 169 -5.55 -21.05 0.95
CA GLU A 169 -4.34 -21.05 1.79
C GLU A 169 -3.63 -22.41 1.79
N LYS A 170 -4.37 -23.52 1.73
CA LYS A 170 -3.79 -24.86 1.75
C LYS A 170 -3.00 -25.17 0.48
N ARG A 171 -3.30 -24.46 -0.61
CA ARG A 171 -2.61 -24.58 -1.90
C ARG A 171 -1.50 -23.53 -2.08
N ALA A 172 -1.33 -22.60 -1.12
CA ALA A 172 -0.22 -21.66 -1.15
C ALA A 172 1.11 -22.41 -0.99
N LYS A 173 1.97 -22.30 -1.99
CA LYS A 173 3.31 -22.89 -2.02
C LYS A 173 4.36 -21.92 -1.43
N GLN A 174 4.11 -20.64 -1.57
CA GLN A 174 4.96 -19.56 -1.07
C GLN A 174 4.20 -18.74 -0.04
N ARG A 175 4.70 -18.63 1.17
CA ARG A 175 4.08 -17.90 2.28
C ARG A 175 4.93 -16.68 2.64
N TRP A 176 5.26 -15.90 1.61
CA TRP A 176 6.28 -14.83 1.65
C TRP A 176 6.20 -13.92 2.87
N LEU A 177 5.04 -13.33 3.18
CA LEU A 177 4.88 -12.46 4.33
C LEU A 177 5.12 -13.19 5.65
N ARG A 178 4.59 -14.40 5.81
CA ARG A 178 4.79 -15.19 7.02
C ARG A 178 6.25 -15.56 7.21
N ASP A 179 6.90 -16.05 6.17
CA ASP A 179 8.30 -16.46 6.19
C ASP A 179 9.22 -15.28 6.48
N ALA A 180 8.90 -14.09 5.92
CA ALA A 180 9.60 -12.84 6.21
C ALA A 180 9.45 -12.43 7.68
N VAL A 181 8.23 -12.45 8.23
CA VAL A 181 7.96 -12.14 9.65
C VAL A 181 8.70 -13.13 10.57
N GLU A 182 8.67 -14.42 10.25
CA GLU A 182 9.39 -15.44 11.03
C GLU A 182 10.92 -15.23 11.00
N ALA A 183 11.47 -14.83 9.85
CA ALA A 183 12.88 -14.52 9.72
C ALA A 183 13.29 -13.31 10.55
N VAL A 184 12.55 -12.18 10.42
CA VAL A 184 12.80 -10.95 11.18
C VAL A 184 12.66 -11.18 12.67
N ALA A 185 11.60 -11.85 13.12
CA ALA A 185 11.40 -12.19 14.52
C ALA A 185 12.52 -13.07 15.11
N GLY A 186 13.16 -13.88 14.28
CA GLY A 186 14.31 -14.71 14.64
C GLY A 186 15.68 -14.05 14.42
N GLY A 187 15.72 -12.77 14.04
CA GLY A 187 16.98 -12.05 13.74
C GLY A 187 17.72 -12.59 12.50
N ARG A 188 17.01 -13.24 11.57
CA ARG A 188 17.57 -13.84 10.36
C ARG A 188 17.26 -12.99 9.12
N ALA A 189 18.05 -13.14 8.08
CA ALA A 189 17.75 -12.55 6.77
C ALA A 189 16.45 -13.15 6.20
N VAL A 190 15.63 -12.30 5.55
CA VAL A 190 14.42 -12.76 4.88
C VAL A 190 14.77 -13.55 3.62
N PRO A 191 14.08 -14.68 3.35
CA PRO A 191 14.38 -15.52 2.19
C PRO A 191 14.12 -14.84 0.85
N VAL A 192 13.09 -13.99 0.79
CA VAL A 192 12.66 -13.24 -0.39
C VAL A 192 12.38 -11.81 0.05
N ALA A 193 13.16 -10.84 -0.46
CA ALA A 193 13.05 -9.44 -0.05
C ALA A 193 11.90 -8.70 -0.76
N GLU A 194 11.59 -9.09 -2.00
CA GLU A 194 10.57 -8.43 -2.81
C GLU A 194 9.72 -9.44 -3.58
N THR A 195 8.43 -9.17 -3.65
CA THR A 195 7.49 -9.88 -4.51
C THR A 195 6.56 -8.88 -5.18
N LYS A 196 5.99 -9.27 -6.33
CA LYS A 196 4.99 -8.43 -6.96
C LYS A 196 3.76 -8.31 -6.06
N ALA A 197 3.35 -7.09 -5.73
CA ALA A 197 2.08 -6.85 -5.05
C ALA A 197 0.92 -7.37 -5.91
N MET A 198 -0.03 -8.05 -5.26
CA MET A 198 -1.24 -8.59 -5.89
C MET A 198 -2.46 -8.05 -5.15
N GLY A 199 -3.29 -7.29 -5.86
CA GLY A 199 -4.42 -6.64 -5.21
C GLY A 199 -5.16 -5.67 -6.10
N CYS A 200 -6.07 -4.91 -5.50
CA CYS A 200 -6.72 -3.77 -6.12
C CYS A 200 -5.81 -2.54 -6.01
N GLY A 201 -5.82 -1.70 -7.02
CA GLY A 201 -5.08 -0.43 -6.97
C GLY A 201 -5.60 0.48 -5.86
N ILE A 202 -4.71 1.12 -5.11
CA ILE A 202 -5.08 2.15 -4.14
C ILE A 202 -5.60 3.37 -4.89
N ARG A 203 -6.79 3.84 -4.52
CA ARG A 203 -7.35 5.08 -5.03
C ARG A 203 -6.86 6.24 -4.16
N LEU A 204 -5.76 6.85 -4.56
CA LEU A 204 -5.19 7.97 -3.81
C LEU A 204 -6.05 9.23 -3.95
N ARG A 205 -6.18 10.02 -2.87
CA ARG A 205 -6.81 11.35 -2.92
C ARG A 205 -6.03 12.29 -3.83
N ALA A 206 -6.73 13.15 -4.55
CA ALA A 206 -6.07 14.22 -5.29
C ALA A 206 -5.29 15.14 -4.32
N LYS A 207 -4.06 15.52 -4.70
CA LYS A 207 -3.33 16.55 -3.94
C LYS A 207 -4.08 17.87 -4.06
N VAL A 208 -4.44 18.47 -2.94
CA VAL A 208 -4.91 19.87 -2.93
C VAL A 208 -3.70 20.72 -3.30
N GLN A 209 -3.75 21.36 -4.46
CA GLN A 209 -2.75 22.38 -4.82
C GLN A 209 -3.00 23.56 -3.89
N GLY A 210 -2.09 23.79 -2.94
CA GLY A 210 -2.07 24.97 -2.08
C GLY A 210 -1.45 26.17 -2.80
#